data_303454d96908b0988977fcef2682152e
#
_entry.id   303454d96908b0988977fcef2682152e
#
_cell.length_a   1.000
_cell.length_b   1.000
_cell.length_c   1.000
_cell.angle_alpha   90.00
_cell.angle_beta   90.00
_cell.angle_gamma   90.00
#
_symmetry.space_group_name_H-M   'P 1'
#
loop_
_entity.id
_entity.type
_entity.pdbx_description
1 polymer ?
#
loop_
_entity_poly.entity_id
_entity_poly.type
_entity_poly.pdbx_seq_one_letter_code
_entity_poly.pdbx_strand_id
1 'polypeptide(L)'
;MVRPQPVTRSATAPRNQARLAGAAMVWLFGLMIALFLWAAPLRADENVIRSHGLSAFGDLKYDAGFSHFDYVNADAPKGGTFTTWAFGTFDSLSPYILKGNAASGASVFFDTLMTGNLDEPDAMYGLLADWVEYPENREWVVFHLRPEAKFADGTQVTAQDVVFSYEVLRDKGQPVFKVLLKDFIAVEALDASRVKFSFDPSAPLRDLPMTAGGLPVFSKAYYDTRDFAESTLEPPLGSGPYELGEVK
;
A
#
# COMPACT_ATOMS: atom_id res chain seq x y z
N MET A 1 -43.53 -97.12 -21.53
CA MET A 1 -42.57 -96.52 -20.57
C MET A 1 -42.22 -95.11 -21.02
N VAL A 2 -42.88 -94.08 -20.44
CA VAL A 2 -42.60 -92.68 -20.77
C VAL A 2 -42.11 -92.07 -19.47
N ARG A 3 -40.88 -91.51 -19.46
CA ARG A 3 -40.32 -90.76 -18.33
C ARG A 3 -40.75 -89.32 -18.41
N PRO A 4 -41.21 -88.68 -17.29
CA PRO A 4 -41.47 -87.26 -17.30
C PRO A 4 -40.17 -86.43 -17.15
N GLN A 5 -40.13 -85.29 -17.85
CA GLN A 5 -39.08 -84.27 -17.77
C GLN A 5 -39.30 -83.30 -16.60
N PRO A 6 -38.25 -82.78 -15.96
CA PRO A 6 -38.45 -81.75 -14.90
C PRO A 6 -38.69 -80.35 -15.43
N VAL A 7 -39.65 -79.71 -14.84
CA VAL A 7 -40.02 -78.27 -15.09
C VAL A 7 -39.02 -77.39 -14.34
N THR A 8 -38.25 -76.61 -15.08
CA THR A 8 -37.39 -75.54 -14.52
C THR A 8 -38.25 -74.32 -14.22
N ARG A 9 -38.38 -73.97 -12.91
CA ARG A 9 -38.95 -72.70 -12.47
C ARG A 9 -37.94 -71.57 -12.65
N SER A 10 -38.22 -70.62 -13.49
CA SER A 10 -37.50 -69.32 -13.61
C SER A 10 -37.83 -68.45 -12.42
N ALA A 11 -36.85 -68.12 -11.62
CA ALA A 11 -37.01 -67.18 -10.51
C ALA A 11 -36.87 -65.72 -11.05
N THR A 12 -37.98 -65.03 -11.08
CA THR A 12 -38.02 -63.60 -11.36
C THR A 12 -37.58 -62.83 -10.12
N ALA A 13 -36.41 -62.17 -10.21
CA ALA A 13 -35.90 -61.30 -9.16
C ALA A 13 -36.80 -60.06 -9.00
N PRO A 14 -37.01 -59.54 -7.78
CA PRO A 14 -37.93 -58.46 -7.53
C PRO A 14 -37.34 -57.13 -8.06
N ARG A 15 -38.06 -56.53 -9.02
CA ARG A 15 -37.73 -55.26 -9.70
C ARG A 15 -37.67 -54.06 -8.79
N ASN A 16 -38.02 -54.17 -7.51
CA ASN A 16 -38.08 -53.09 -6.54
C ASN A 16 -36.75 -52.75 -5.85
N GLN A 17 -35.77 -53.63 -5.81
CA GLN A 17 -34.50 -53.37 -5.15
C GLN A 17 -33.58 -52.42 -5.99
N ALA A 18 -33.65 -52.43 -7.31
CA ALA A 18 -32.86 -51.55 -8.19
C ALA A 18 -33.34 -50.09 -8.13
N ARG A 19 -34.61 -49.86 -7.84
CA ARG A 19 -35.16 -48.47 -7.70
C ARG A 19 -34.78 -47.81 -6.39
N LEU A 20 -34.64 -48.57 -5.30
CA LEU A 20 -34.22 -48.08 -3.98
C LEU A 20 -32.73 -47.76 -3.94
N ALA A 21 -31.88 -48.53 -4.62
CA ALA A 21 -30.44 -48.26 -4.72
C ALA A 21 -30.14 -46.97 -5.52
N GLY A 22 -30.89 -46.72 -6.62
CA GLY A 22 -30.71 -45.49 -7.41
C GLY A 22 -31.14 -44.24 -6.67
N ALA A 23 -32.22 -44.30 -5.89
CA ALA A 23 -32.69 -43.15 -5.10
C ALA A 23 -31.71 -42.80 -3.96
N ALA A 24 -31.15 -43.79 -3.26
CA ALA A 24 -30.15 -43.59 -2.20
C ALA A 24 -28.89 -42.95 -2.73
N MET A 25 -28.44 -43.32 -3.94
CA MET A 25 -27.25 -42.76 -4.56
C MET A 25 -27.42 -41.28 -4.98
N VAL A 26 -28.62 -40.90 -5.45
CA VAL A 26 -28.96 -39.51 -5.78
C VAL A 26 -28.99 -38.63 -4.53
N TRP A 27 -29.54 -39.14 -3.42
CA TRP A 27 -29.56 -38.42 -2.14
C TRP A 27 -28.15 -38.24 -1.52
N LEU A 28 -27.29 -39.26 -1.63
CA LEU A 28 -25.90 -39.17 -1.17
C LEU A 28 -25.07 -38.17 -2.01
N PHE A 29 -25.29 -38.14 -3.33
CA PHE A 29 -24.64 -37.14 -4.20
C PHE A 29 -25.15 -35.73 -3.95
N GLY A 30 -26.44 -35.56 -3.72
CA GLY A 30 -27.03 -34.26 -3.32
C GLY A 30 -26.53 -33.76 -1.98
N LEU A 31 -26.34 -34.65 -0.99
CA LEU A 31 -25.81 -34.31 0.33
C LEU A 31 -24.32 -33.93 0.25
N MET A 32 -23.52 -34.60 -0.59
CA MET A 32 -22.11 -34.27 -0.82
C MET A 32 -21.96 -32.93 -1.50
N ILE A 33 -22.80 -32.60 -2.49
CA ILE A 33 -22.78 -31.28 -3.14
C ILE A 33 -23.22 -30.17 -2.18
N ALA A 34 -24.21 -30.42 -1.32
CA ALA A 34 -24.64 -29.45 -0.30
C ALA A 34 -23.56 -29.20 0.77
N LEU A 35 -22.80 -30.23 1.16
CA LEU A 35 -21.64 -30.09 2.06
C LEU A 35 -20.48 -29.34 1.42
N PHE A 36 -20.25 -29.46 0.10
CA PHE A 36 -19.25 -28.69 -0.62
C PHE A 36 -19.64 -27.22 -0.82
N LEU A 37 -20.94 -26.91 -0.95
CA LEU A 37 -21.44 -25.54 -1.06
C LEU A 37 -21.45 -24.80 0.29
N TRP A 38 -21.35 -25.51 1.40
CA TRP A 38 -21.25 -24.92 2.74
C TRP A 38 -19.82 -24.74 3.25
N ALA A 39 -18.84 -25.23 2.53
CA ALA A 39 -17.45 -24.86 2.74
C ALA A 39 -17.21 -23.44 2.14
N ALA A 40 -17.91 -22.43 2.65
CA ALA A 40 -17.45 -21.07 2.52
C ALA A 40 -16.01 -21.05 3.06
N PRO A 41 -15.03 -20.50 2.31
CA PRO A 41 -13.70 -20.33 2.88
C PRO A 41 -13.90 -19.55 4.19
N LEU A 42 -13.53 -20.16 5.32
CA LEU A 42 -13.27 -19.43 6.53
C LEU A 42 -12.15 -18.45 6.13
N ARG A 43 -12.55 -17.23 5.73
CA ARG A 43 -11.62 -16.10 5.81
C ARG A 43 -11.29 -16.06 7.29
N ALA A 44 -10.07 -16.46 7.63
CA ALA A 44 -9.48 -16.08 8.88
C ALA A 44 -9.71 -14.58 8.98
N ASP A 45 -10.34 -14.13 10.05
CA ASP A 45 -10.46 -12.71 10.36
C ASP A 45 -9.02 -12.24 10.46
N GLU A 46 -8.54 -11.59 9.42
CA GLU A 46 -7.17 -11.09 9.35
C GLU A 46 -7.11 -10.02 10.44
N ASN A 47 -6.32 -10.27 11.48
CA ASN A 47 -6.18 -9.35 12.60
C ASN A 47 -5.53 -8.06 12.07
N VAL A 48 -6.36 -7.06 11.75
CA VAL A 48 -5.91 -5.78 11.20
C VAL A 48 -5.50 -4.87 12.35
N ILE A 49 -4.25 -4.47 12.33
CA ILE A 49 -3.68 -3.51 13.26
C ILE A 49 -3.96 -2.11 12.72
N ARG A 50 -4.51 -1.24 13.58
CA ARG A 50 -4.65 0.19 13.33
C ARG A 50 -3.66 0.94 14.20
N SER A 51 -2.83 1.81 13.58
CA SER A 51 -1.77 2.52 14.29
C SER A 51 -1.56 3.94 13.72
N HIS A 52 -1.06 4.84 14.56
CA HIS A 52 -0.60 6.20 14.20
C HIS A 52 0.86 6.22 13.73
N GLY A 53 1.54 5.08 13.79
CA GLY A 53 2.93 4.91 13.37
C GLY A 53 3.21 3.49 12.94
N LEU A 54 4.37 3.29 12.33
CA LEU A 54 4.94 1.99 11.94
C LEU A 54 6.29 1.83 12.61
N SER A 55 6.53 0.63 13.18
CA SER A 55 7.85 0.25 13.67
C SER A 55 8.27 -1.08 13.07
N ALA A 56 9.55 -1.23 12.75
CA ALA A 56 10.11 -2.49 12.31
C ALA A 56 10.03 -3.57 13.41
N PHE A 57 10.06 -3.18 14.68
CA PHE A 57 10.07 -4.07 15.84
C PHE A 57 8.78 -4.03 16.69
N GLY A 58 7.79 -3.23 16.29
CA GLY A 58 6.43 -3.23 16.85
C GLY A 58 6.16 -2.18 17.93
N ASP A 59 7.17 -1.70 18.65
CA ASP A 59 7.01 -0.68 19.68
C ASP A 59 7.11 0.74 19.09
N LEU A 60 6.34 1.67 19.66
CA LEU A 60 6.39 3.10 19.32
C LEU A 60 6.64 3.88 20.61
N LYS A 61 7.61 4.81 20.58
CA LYS A 61 7.93 5.67 21.72
C LYS A 61 6.84 6.70 22.01
N TYR A 62 6.29 7.29 20.94
CA TYR A 62 5.31 8.36 21.05
C TYR A 62 3.89 7.79 20.99
N ASP A 63 3.05 8.21 21.95
CA ASP A 63 1.64 7.82 22.01
C ASP A 63 0.82 8.47 20.89
N ALA A 64 -0.34 7.89 20.56
CA ALA A 64 -1.27 8.48 19.63
C ALA A 64 -1.70 9.88 20.10
N GLY A 65 -1.60 10.86 19.19
CA GLY A 65 -1.94 12.26 19.49
C GLY A 65 -0.81 13.08 20.11
N PHE A 66 0.44 12.58 20.11
CA PHE A 66 1.59 13.40 20.49
C PHE A 66 1.66 14.66 19.60
N SER A 67 2.13 15.77 20.17
CA SER A 67 2.13 17.07 19.48
C SER A 67 3.43 17.40 18.74
N HIS A 68 4.54 16.86 19.21
CA HIS A 68 5.88 17.05 18.64
C HIS A 68 6.85 15.97 19.15
N PHE A 69 7.94 15.73 18.45
CA PHE A 69 9.04 14.90 18.93
C PHE A 69 9.79 15.61 20.07
N ASP A 70 10.36 14.86 21.00
CA ASP A 70 11.04 15.40 22.21
C ASP A 70 12.21 16.34 21.87
N TYR A 71 12.87 16.15 20.75
CA TYR A 71 13.98 16.99 20.29
C TYR A 71 13.54 18.27 19.56
N VAL A 72 12.23 18.49 19.34
CA VAL A 72 11.70 19.65 18.63
C VAL A 72 11.32 20.74 19.63
N ASN A 73 11.75 21.98 19.38
CA ASN A 73 11.25 23.12 20.12
C ASN A 73 9.87 23.55 19.60
N ALA A 74 8.82 23.24 20.37
CA ALA A 74 7.44 23.56 20.02
C ALA A 74 7.17 25.09 19.90
N ASP A 75 7.95 25.91 20.64
CA ASP A 75 7.85 27.37 20.66
C ASP A 75 8.69 28.06 19.57
N ALA A 76 9.34 27.29 18.71
CA ALA A 76 10.12 27.85 17.60
C ALA A 76 9.23 28.69 16.68
N PRO A 77 9.69 29.89 16.24
CA PRO A 77 8.95 30.73 15.29
C PRO A 77 8.61 29.94 14.00
N LYS A 78 7.37 30.10 13.54
CA LYS A 78 6.92 29.52 12.27
C LYS A 78 7.18 30.50 11.12
N GLY A 79 7.62 29.96 9.97
CA GLY A 79 7.92 30.77 8.77
C GLY A 79 9.29 31.44 8.80
N GLY A 80 9.48 32.44 7.93
CA GLY A 80 10.75 33.12 7.70
C GLY A 80 11.54 32.54 6.53
N THR A 81 12.78 32.97 6.37
CA THR A 81 13.66 32.52 5.29
C THR A 81 14.85 31.76 5.87
N PHE A 82 15.05 30.54 5.42
CA PHE A 82 16.22 29.74 5.71
C PHE A 82 17.18 29.78 4.50
N THR A 83 18.39 30.30 4.69
CA THR A 83 19.42 30.34 3.64
C THR A 83 20.54 29.37 3.99
N THR A 84 20.89 28.55 3.05
CA THR A 84 22.03 27.63 3.18
C THR A 84 22.88 27.71 1.92
N TRP A 85 24.07 27.16 2.00
CA TRP A 85 24.95 27.03 0.84
C TRP A 85 25.23 25.57 0.56
N ALA A 86 25.49 25.25 -0.70
CA ALA A 86 25.95 23.94 -1.12
C ALA A 86 27.11 24.08 -2.11
N PHE A 87 28.00 23.14 -2.06
CA PHE A 87 29.12 23.12 -3.00
C PHE A 87 28.70 22.51 -4.33
N GLY A 88 29.10 23.15 -5.43
CA GLY A 88 28.79 22.68 -6.79
C GLY A 88 27.77 23.54 -7.52
N THR A 89 27.23 23.00 -8.60
CA THR A 89 26.21 23.61 -9.45
C THR A 89 25.05 22.66 -9.59
N PHE A 90 23.88 23.17 -9.98
CA PHE A 90 22.70 22.37 -10.26
C PHE A 90 21.97 22.90 -11.50
N ASP A 91 21.21 22.03 -12.15
CA ASP A 91 20.33 22.34 -13.29
C ASP A 91 18.95 21.65 -13.15
N SER A 92 18.68 21.11 -11.97
CA SER A 92 17.41 20.47 -11.63
C SER A 92 16.99 20.79 -10.20
N LEU A 93 15.69 20.97 -9.96
CA LEU A 93 15.08 21.03 -8.63
C LEU A 93 14.39 19.71 -8.25
N SER A 94 14.49 18.67 -9.09
CA SER A 94 13.96 17.34 -8.79
C SER A 94 15.10 16.38 -8.42
N PRO A 95 15.18 15.91 -7.15
CA PRO A 95 16.16 14.91 -6.74
C PRO A 95 15.74 13.46 -7.07
N TYR A 96 14.61 13.26 -7.73
CA TYR A 96 14.02 11.94 -7.94
C TYR A 96 14.18 11.39 -9.36
N ILE A 97 14.65 12.23 -10.29
CA ILE A 97 14.91 11.86 -11.70
C ILE A 97 16.39 11.59 -11.95
N LEU A 98 16.66 10.84 -13.02
CA LEU A 98 18.05 10.55 -13.41
C LEU A 98 18.71 11.71 -14.18
N LYS A 99 17.90 12.52 -14.89
CA LYS A 99 18.40 13.59 -15.75
C LYS A 99 18.75 14.83 -14.92
N GLY A 100 19.89 15.43 -15.24
CA GLY A 100 20.37 16.66 -14.59
C GLY A 100 21.12 16.41 -13.28
N ASN A 101 21.56 17.51 -12.69
CA ASN A 101 22.23 17.58 -11.40
C ASN A 101 21.30 18.29 -10.41
N ALA A 102 20.77 17.54 -9.45
CA ALA A 102 19.77 18.06 -8.53
C ALA A 102 20.36 19.07 -7.54
N ALA A 103 19.63 20.14 -7.26
CA ALA A 103 19.97 21.07 -6.18
C ALA A 103 20.04 20.34 -4.84
N SER A 104 21.10 20.60 -4.08
CA SER A 104 21.24 20.03 -2.74
C SER A 104 20.10 20.49 -1.84
N GLY A 105 19.43 19.54 -1.18
CA GLY A 105 18.31 19.82 -0.29
C GLY A 105 16.95 19.96 -0.98
N ALA A 106 16.82 19.79 -2.30
CA ALA A 106 15.56 19.95 -3.03
C ALA A 106 14.46 18.96 -2.57
N SER A 107 14.80 17.90 -1.85
CA SER A 107 13.81 16.97 -1.26
C SER A 107 12.87 17.64 -0.24
N VAL A 108 13.26 18.77 0.36
CA VAL A 108 12.43 19.50 1.35
C VAL A 108 11.13 20.08 0.78
N PHE A 109 10.99 20.15 -0.55
CA PHE A 109 9.76 20.58 -1.20
C PHE A 109 8.65 19.53 -1.14
N PHE A 110 8.98 18.28 -0.83
CA PHE A 110 8.05 17.16 -0.94
C PHE A 110 7.94 16.43 0.39
N ASP A 111 6.73 16.34 0.91
CA ASP A 111 6.43 15.49 2.04
C ASP A 111 6.18 14.03 1.61
N THR A 112 6.24 13.17 2.61
CA THR A 112 5.98 11.73 2.51
C THR A 112 4.71 11.38 3.29
N LEU A 113 4.16 10.18 3.13
CA LEU A 113 3.00 9.74 3.90
C LEU A 113 3.32 9.67 5.40
N MET A 114 4.52 9.24 5.73
CA MET A 114 5.02 9.15 7.11
C MET A 114 6.43 9.70 7.20
N THR A 115 6.82 10.16 8.38
CA THR A 115 8.17 10.67 8.65
C THR A 115 8.87 9.82 9.71
N GLY A 116 10.15 9.57 9.51
CA GLY A 116 11.03 9.03 10.55
C GLY A 116 11.33 10.09 11.62
N ASN A 117 11.93 9.66 12.70
CA ASN A 117 12.41 10.55 13.75
C ASN A 117 13.83 10.19 14.21
N LEU A 118 14.47 11.09 14.95
CA LEU A 118 15.85 10.91 15.41
C LEU A 118 15.97 10.05 16.67
N ASP A 119 14.88 9.87 17.41
CA ASP A 119 14.84 9.13 18.68
C ASP A 119 14.63 7.63 18.48
N GLU A 120 13.96 7.25 17.38
CA GLU A 120 13.63 5.88 17.01
C GLU A 120 13.92 5.65 15.51
N PRO A 121 15.14 5.22 15.16
CA PRO A 121 15.53 5.07 13.74
C PRO A 121 14.69 4.06 12.95
N ASP A 122 14.03 3.14 13.62
CA ASP A 122 13.22 2.04 13.07
C ASP A 122 11.72 2.27 13.23
N ALA A 123 11.30 3.49 13.52
CA ALA A 123 9.89 3.89 13.58
C ALA A 123 9.62 5.10 12.67
N MET A 124 8.40 5.15 12.16
CA MET A 124 7.87 6.27 11.39
C MET A 124 6.49 6.65 11.94
N TYR A 125 6.19 7.94 11.89
CA TYR A 125 4.93 8.52 12.36
C TYR A 125 4.21 9.22 11.21
N GLY A 126 2.89 9.34 11.31
CA GLY A 126 2.08 9.96 10.27
C GLY A 126 2.50 11.40 9.98
N LEU A 127 2.64 11.75 8.68
CA LEU A 127 2.90 13.10 8.17
C LEU A 127 1.75 13.55 7.28
N LEU A 128 1.72 13.19 5.97
CA LEU A 128 0.54 13.37 5.13
C LEU A 128 -0.57 12.35 5.47
N ALA A 129 -0.20 11.17 5.97
CA ALA A 129 -1.15 10.24 6.57
C ALA A 129 -1.37 10.55 8.05
N ASP A 130 -2.58 10.29 8.54
CA ASP A 130 -2.95 10.42 9.95
C ASP A 130 -2.72 9.11 10.70
N TRP A 131 -3.09 8.00 10.07
CA TRP A 131 -2.95 6.66 10.61
C TRP A 131 -2.89 5.61 9.50
N VAL A 132 -2.56 4.37 9.88
CA VAL A 132 -2.40 3.24 8.98
C VAL A 132 -3.15 2.02 9.47
N GLU A 133 -3.51 1.14 8.52
CA GLU A 133 -4.01 -0.21 8.77
C GLU A 133 -3.12 -1.23 8.07
N TYR A 134 -2.79 -2.31 8.76
CA TYR A 134 -2.00 -3.40 8.19
C TYR A 134 -2.24 -4.70 8.96
N PRO A 135 -2.11 -5.88 8.32
CA PRO A 135 -2.17 -7.17 9.00
C PRO A 135 -0.86 -7.49 9.71
N GLU A 136 -0.88 -8.41 10.67
CA GLU A 136 0.33 -8.86 11.38
C GLU A 136 1.42 -9.36 10.42
N ASN A 137 1.05 -10.01 9.31
CA ASN A 137 1.97 -10.52 8.30
C ASN A 137 2.53 -9.43 7.37
N ARG A 138 1.99 -8.19 7.43
CA ARG A 138 2.43 -7.02 6.63
C ARG A 138 2.38 -7.22 5.11
N GLU A 139 1.51 -8.07 4.60
CA GLU A 139 1.31 -8.27 3.17
C GLU A 139 0.71 -7.05 2.47
N TRP A 140 0.11 -6.16 3.22
CA TRP A 140 -0.41 -4.88 2.73
C TRP A 140 -0.42 -3.82 3.82
N VAL A 141 -0.51 -2.55 3.40
CA VAL A 141 -0.76 -1.40 4.27
C VAL A 141 -1.73 -0.44 3.60
N VAL A 142 -2.64 0.12 4.38
CA VAL A 142 -3.53 1.22 3.97
C VAL A 142 -3.13 2.47 4.74
N PHE A 143 -2.83 3.54 4.03
CA PHE A 143 -2.61 4.87 4.60
C PHE A 143 -3.89 5.69 4.50
N HIS A 144 -4.23 6.36 5.59
CA HIS A 144 -5.36 7.28 5.68
C HIS A 144 -4.82 8.71 5.69
N LEU A 145 -5.08 9.46 4.62
CA LEU A 145 -4.58 10.82 4.46
C LEU A 145 -5.29 11.79 5.40
N ARG A 146 -4.54 12.77 5.93
CA ARG A 146 -5.10 13.84 6.74
C ARG A 146 -6.01 14.73 5.91
N PRO A 147 -7.13 15.20 6.47
CA PRO A 147 -7.96 16.21 5.80
C PRO A 147 -7.22 17.52 5.53
N GLU A 148 -6.18 17.83 6.31
CA GLU A 148 -5.36 19.04 6.21
C GLU A 148 -4.20 18.92 5.21
N ALA A 149 -3.90 17.70 4.70
CA ALA A 149 -2.81 17.46 3.76
C ALA A 149 -3.05 18.23 2.45
N LYS A 150 -2.19 19.19 2.13
CA LYS A 150 -2.31 20.08 0.97
C LYS A 150 -0.97 20.31 0.30
N PHE A 151 -1.03 20.55 -1.01
CA PHE A 151 0.09 21.12 -1.75
C PHE A 151 0.21 22.63 -1.46
N ALA A 152 1.36 23.23 -1.83
CA ALA A 152 1.65 24.64 -1.58
C ALA A 152 0.67 25.61 -2.25
N ASP A 153 -0.01 25.20 -3.33
CA ASP A 153 -1.07 25.97 -3.99
C ASP A 153 -2.44 25.87 -3.26
N GLY A 154 -2.52 25.12 -2.16
CA GLY A 154 -3.73 24.91 -1.38
C GLY A 154 -4.61 23.76 -1.87
N THR A 155 -4.27 23.08 -2.97
CA THR A 155 -5.01 21.91 -3.44
C THR A 155 -4.82 20.72 -2.50
N GLN A 156 -5.87 19.91 -2.34
CA GLN A 156 -5.87 18.77 -1.44
C GLN A 156 -4.97 17.65 -1.97
N VAL A 157 -4.15 17.06 -1.11
CA VAL A 157 -3.45 15.81 -1.41
C VAL A 157 -4.45 14.66 -1.37
N THR A 158 -4.46 13.84 -2.42
CA THR A 158 -5.39 12.72 -2.57
C THR A 158 -4.68 11.38 -2.71
N ALA A 159 -5.42 10.29 -2.52
CA ALA A 159 -4.90 8.94 -2.76
C ALA A 159 -4.46 8.73 -4.22
N GLN A 160 -5.06 9.47 -5.19
CA GLN A 160 -4.65 9.42 -6.60
C GLN A 160 -3.26 10.05 -6.81
N ASP A 161 -2.90 11.08 -6.04
CA ASP A 161 -1.56 11.67 -6.07
C ASP A 161 -0.52 10.66 -5.55
N VAL A 162 -0.86 9.88 -4.54
CA VAL A 162 0.02 8.82 -4.00
C VAL A 162 0.21 7.69 -5.01
N VAL A 163 -0.87 7.21 -5.65
CA VAL A 163 -0.78 6.19 -6.71
C VAL A 163 0.09 6.69 -7.86
N PHE A 164 -0.16 7.92 -8.33
CA PHE A 164 0.64 8.58 -9.36
C PHE A 164 2.12 8.66 -8.96
N SER A 165 2.41 9.04 -7.71
CA SER A 165 3.78 9.17 -7.19
C SER A 165 4.54 7.85 -7.24
N TYR A 166 3.90 6.77 -6.82
CA TYR A 166 4.46 5.43 -6.94
C TYR A 166 4.76 5.06 -8.41
N GLU A 167 3.80 5.29 -9.30
CA GLU A 167 3.94 4.95 -10.73
C GLU A 167 5.10 5.71 -11.38
N VAL A 168 5.18 7.04 -11.18
CA VAL A 168 6.25 7.84 -11.81
C VAL A 168 7.62 7.53 -11.23
N LEU A 169 7.73 7.25 -9.93
CA LEU A 169 8.99 6.84 -9.31
C LEU A 169 9.46 5.49 -9.86
N ARG A 170 8.56 4.51 -9.99
CA ARG A 170 8.85 3.19 -10.56
C ARG A 170 9.28 3.28 -12.02
N ASP A 171 8.56 4.06 -12.81
CA ASP A 171 8.68 4.05 -14.28
C ASP A 171 9.67 5.10 -14.80
N LYS A 172 9.71 6.28 -14.19
CA LYS A 172 10.50 7.44 -14.62
C LYS A 172 11.51 7.94 -13.59
N GLY A 173 11.46 7.45 -12.35
CA GLY A 173 12.38 7.84 -11.28
C GLY A 173 13.81 7.31 -11.48
N GLN A 174 14.70 7.71 -10.58
CA GLN A 174 16.06 7.16 -10.54
C GLN A 174 16.03 5.63 -10.45
N PRO A 175 17.03 4.91 -11.00
CA PRO A 175 17.07 3.45 -11.02
C PRO A 175 16.95 2.79 -9.65
N VAL A 176 17.31 3.49 -8.57
CA VAL A 176 17.17 3.00 -7.19
C VAL A 176 15.71 2.70 -6.84
N PHE A 177 14.74 3.45 -7.38
CA PHE A 177 13.31 3.19 -7.13
C PHE A 177 12.85 1.88 -7.74
N LYS A 178 13.38 1.43 -8.88
CA LYS A 178 13.06 0.10 -9.42
C LYS A 178 13.48 -1.04 -8.49
N VAL A 179 14.58 -0.85 -7.77
CA VAL A 179 15.05 -1.83 -6.77
C VAL A 179 14.22 -1.74 -5.50
N LEU A 180 13.97 -0.52 -5.03
CA LEU A 180 13.21 -0.25 -3.81
C LEU A 180 11.75 -0.75 -3.90
N LEU A 181 11.13 -0.61 -5.07
CA LEU A 181 9.71 -0.90 -5.31
C LEU A 181 9.47 -2.27 -5.97
N LYS A 182 10.49 -3.12 -6.12
CA LYS A 182 10.41 -4.40 -6.83
C LYS A 182 9.39 -5.38 -6.22
N ASP A 183 9.21 -5.31 -4.90
CA ASP A 183 8.34 -6.21 -4.15
C ASP A 183 6.93 -5.62 -3.92
N PHE A 184 6.62 -4.48 -4.57
CA PHE A 184 5.29 -3.86 -4.57
C PHE A 184 4.49 -4.42 -5.75
N ILE A 185 3.40 -5.14 -5.46
CA ILE A 185 2.58 -5.80 -6.50
C ILE A 185 1.38 -4.97 -6.93
N ALA A 186 0.83 -4.12 -6.04
CA ALA A 186 -0.26 -3.22 -6.37
C ALA A 186 -0.25 -1.98 -5.48
N VAL A 187 -0.67 -0.84 -6.03
CA VAL A 187 -0.96 0.39 -5.30
C VAL A 187 -2.29 0.94 -5.81
N GLU A 188 -3.26 1.09 -4.92
CA GLU A 188 -4.65 1.38 -5.27
C GLU A 188 -5.23 2.47 -4.39
N ALA A 189 -5.88 3.48 -4.99
CA ALA A 189 -6.72 4.40 -4.26
C ALA A 189 -8.05 3.72 -3.94
N LEU A 190 -8.32 3.48 -2.66
CA LEU A 190 -9.59 2.91 -2.21
C LEU A 190 -10.72 3.94 -2.26
N ASP A 191 -10.38 5.19 -1.98
CA ASP A 191 -11.19 6.39 -2.14
C ASP A 191 -10.29 7.63 -2.23
N ALA A 192 -10.83 8.82 -2.06
CA ALA A 192 -10.05 10.07 -2.16
C ALA A 192 -8.97 10.21 -1.08
N SER A 193 -9.14 9.58 0.09
CA SER A 193 -8.28 9.73 1.27
C SER A 193 -7.55 8.46 1.69
N ARG A 194 -7.84 7.32 1.07
CA ARG A 194 -7.23 6.04 1.44
C ARG A 194 -6.50 5.41 0.27
N VAL A 195 -5.25 5.05 0.50
CA VAL A 195 -4.41 4.34 -0.48
C VAL A 195 -3.89 3.04 0.11
N LYS A 196 -4.01 1.96 -0.65
CA LYS A 196 -3.52 0.62 -0.28
C LYS A 196 -2.29 0.26 -1.09
N PHE A 197 -1.27 -0.21 -0.41
CA PHE A 197 -0.10 -0.85 -0.99
C PHE A 197 -0.14 -2.34 -0.66
N SER A 198 0.07 -3.18 -1.66
CA SER A 198 0.14 -4.64 -1.53
C SER A 198 1.52 -5.12 -1.94
N PHE A 199 2.05 -6.07 -1.19
CA PHE A 199 3.44 -6.55 -1.34
C PHE A 199 3.48 -8.02 -1.73
N ASP A 200 4.58 -8.43 -2.35
CA ASP A 200 4.81 -9.84 -2.68
C ASP A 200 4.96 -10.67 -1.38
N PRO A 201 4.09 -11.65 -1.11
CA PRO A 201 4.17 -12.46 0.10
C PRO A 201 5.48 -13.27 0.24
N SER A 202 6.22 -13.44 -0.85
CA SER A 202 7.51 -14.13 -0.84
C SER A 202 8.69 -13.22 -0.45
N ALA A 203 8.46 -11.90 -0.38
CA ALA A 203 9.47 -10.91 -0.02
C ALA A 203 9.63 -10.76 1.51
N PRO A 204 10.72 -10.13 1.96
CA PRO A 204 10.87 -9.71 3.36
C PRO A 204 9.91 -8.55 3.69
N LEU A 205 8.73 -8.87 4.23
CA LEU A 205 7.62 -7.93 4.39
C LEU A 205 7.82 -6.86 5.49
N ARG A 206 8.76 -7.08 6.45
CA ARG A 206 8.91 -6.26 7.65
C ARG A 206 8.99 -4.77 7.38
N ASP A 207 9.79 -4.37 6.40
CA ASP A 207 10.16 -2.97 6.17
C ASP A 207 9.37 -2.34 5.00
N LEU A 208 8.61 -3.14 4.24
CA LEU A 208 7.88 -2.66 3.06
C LEU A 208 6.80 -1.61 3.38
N PRO A 209 6.01 -1.72 4.47
CA PRO A 209 5.09 -0.65 4.86
C PRO A 209 5.78 0.67 5.16
N MET A 210 6.96 0.64 5.81
CA MET A 210 7.75 1.84 6.08
C MET A 210 8.34 2.41 4.79
N THR A 211 8.81 1.56 3.88
CA THR A 211 9.26 1.97 2.54
C THR A 211 8.16 2.70 1.79
N ALA A 212 6.92 2.17 1.81
CA ALA A 212 5.77 2.83 1.22
C ALA A 212 5.47 4.19 1.88
N GLY A 213 5.51 4.25 3.22
CA GLY A 213 5.32 5.47 4.00
C GLY A 213 6.34 6.57 3.71
N GLY A 214 7.57 6.19 3.34
CA GLY A 214 8.67 7.11 3.04
C GLY A 214 8.74 7.58 1.58
N LEU A 215 7.81 7.19 0.71
CA LEU A 215 7.79 7.68 -0.67
C LEU A 215 7.30 9.13 -0.72
N PRO A 216 7.99 10.01 -1.49
CA PRO A 216 7.53 11.39 -1.68
C PRO A 216 6.24 11.42 -2.46
N VAL A 217 5.36 12.38 -2.13
CA VAL A 217 4.07 12.56 -2.80
C VAL A 217 4.12 13.74 -3.76
N PHE A 218 3.73 13.50 -5.01
CA PHE A 218 3.71 14.47 -6.09
C PHE A 218 2.26 14.77 -6.52
N SER A 219 1.99 16.02 -6.90
CA SER A 219 0.70 16.39 -7.46
C SER A 219 0.53 15.82 -8.86
N LYS A 220 -0.42 14.89 -9.01
CA LYS A 220 -0.79 14.35 -10.33
C LYS A 220 -1.22 15.46 -11.28
N ALA A 221 -2.05 16.37 -10.83
CA ALA A 221 -2.55 17.49 -11.65
C ALA A 221 -1.42 18.41 -12.16
N TYR A 222 -0.38 18.64 -11.35
CA TYR A 222 0.79 19.42 -11.77
C TYR A 222 1.55 18.71 -12.89
N TYR A 223 1.77 17.40 -12.76
CA TYR A 223 2.52 16.61 -13.74
C TYR A 223 1.70 16.12 -14.93
N ASP A 224 0.38 16.26 -14.93
CA ASP A 224 -0.45 15.99 -16.12
C ASP A 224 -0.11 16.96 -17.30
N THR A 225 0.50 18.11 -17.00
CA THR A 225 0.92 19.11 -17.98
C THR A 225 2.45 19.25 -18.13
N ARG A 226 3.23 18.44 -17.41
CA ARG A 226 4.69 18.48 -17.36
C ARG A 226 5.27 17.07 -17.39
N ASP A 227 6.43 16.90 -18.03
CA ASP A 227 7.11 15.59 -17.94
C ASP A 227 7.88 15.48 -16.62
N PHE A 228 7.52 14.48 -15.80
CA PHE A 228 8.17 14.20 -14.54
C PHE A 228 9.70 13.98 -14.67
N ALA A 229 10.13 13.37 -15.78
CA ALA A 229 11.54 13.05 -16.02
C ALA A 229 12.37 14.20 -16.59
N GLU A 230 11.75 15.37 -16.82
CA GLU A 230 12.47 16.52 -17.39
C GLU A 230 13.19 17.31 -16.29
N SER A 231 14.47 17.65 -16.57
CA SER A 231 15.26 18.54 -15.73
C SER A 231 14.76 19.97 -15.87
N THR A 232 14.46 20.64 -14.75
CA THR A 232 13.95 22.02 -14.74
C THR A 232 14.39 22.75 -13.49
N LEU A 233 14.55 24.09 -13.63
CA LEU A 233 14.73 25.03 -12.52
C LEU A 233 13.41 25.70 -12.11
N GLU A 234 12.28 25.31 -12.73
CA GLU A 234 10.96 25.73 -12.27
C GLU A 234 10.71 25.14 -10.87
N PRO A 235 10.33 25.96 -9.87
CA PRO A 235 10.00 25.46 -8.54
C PRO A 235 8.90 24.42 -8.62
N PRO A 236 9.10 23.22 -8.04
CA PRO A 236 8.08 22.17 -8.08
C PRO A 236 6.89 22.53 -7.18
N LEU A 237 5.71 22.06 -7.55
CA LEU A 237 4.57 22.04 -6.64
C LEU A 237 4.72 20.86 -5.69
N GLY A 238 5.11 21.13 -4.46
CA GLY A 238 5.24 20.15 -3.40
C GLY A 238 4.26 20.39 -2.26
N SER A 239 4.30 19.51 -1.27
CA SER A 239 3.54 19.58 -0.01
C SER A 239 4.45 19.88 1.19
N GLY A 240 5.77 19.95 0.96
CA GLY A 240 6.76 20.17 1.99
C GLY A 240 6.73 21.54 2.63
N PRO A 241 7.45 21.72 3.74
CA PRO A 241 7.38 22.94 4.56
C PRO A 241 8.12 24.14 3.98
N TYR A 242 8.79 23.99 2.84
CA TYR A 242 9.58 25.04 2.22
C TYR A 242 9.23 25.25 0.74
N GLU A 243 9.24 26.50 0.33
CA GLU A 243 9.23 26.94 -1.06
C GLU A 243 10.59 27.51 -1.45
N LEU A 244 10.94 27.45 -2.74
CA LEU A 244 12.19 28.03 -3.22
C LEU A 244 12.15 29.56 -3.16
N GLY A 245 13.09 30.13 -2.44
CA GLY A 245 13.33 31.56 -2.43
C GLY A 245 14.31 32.00 -3.54
N GLU A 246 15.17 32.97 -3.24
CA GLU A 246 16.17 33.48 -4.17
C GLU A 246 17.37 32.54 -4.23
N VAL A 247 17.83 32.21 -5.45
CA VAL A 247 19.09 31.50 -5.71
C VAL A 247 20.15 32.53 -6.13
N LYS A 248 21.29 32.54 -5.45
CA LYS A 248 22.40 33.45 -5.72
C LYS A 248 23.62 32.72 -6.22
#